data_aa04fdad4574a06d575b746851d35935
#
_entry.id   aa04fdad4574a06d575b746851d35935
#
_cell.length_a   1.000
_cell.length_b   1.000
_cell.length_c   1.000
_cell.angle_alpha   90.00
_cell.angle_beta   90.00
_cell.angle_gamma   90.00
#
_symmetry.space_group_name_H-M   'P 1'
#
loop_
_entity.id
_entity.type
_entity.pdbx_description
1 polymer ?
#
loop_
_entity_poly.entity_id
_entity_poly.type
_entity_poly.pdbx_seq_one_letter_code
_entity_poly.pdbx_strand_id
1 'polypeptide(L)'
;MIGTDGTINSKAYSSVLKSMNPAVEVFGKACPLFVPLVEEGLLHDTVTDEIASRYLSVLKEKYIDTLVMGCTHYPLIRSTIARTMGDEVTLVNPAYETAVQLRTLLRSMEMDCDGDQEVRVEEKYQFYVSDMAEKFSSFAGFILPGKVKNTMLIDIEKY
;
A
#
# COMPACT_ATOMS: atom_id res chain seq x y z
N MET A 1 -12.16 -4.88 -4.53
CA MET A 1 -10.97 -4.51 -3.75
C MET A 1 -10.24 -5.73 -3.20
N ILE A 2 -8.94 -5.64 -3.00
CA ILE A 2 -8.13 -6.64 -2.30
C ILE A 2 -7.55 -6.05 -1.01
N GLY A 3 -7.28 -6.89 -0.02
CA GLY A 3 -6.74 -6.49 1.27
C GLY A 3 -6.33 -7.70 2.12
N THR A 4 -5.86 -7.45 3.34
CA THR A 4 -5.71 -8.49 4.37
C THR A 4 -7.07 -8.95 4.86
N ASP A 5 -7.12 -10.09 5.56
CA ASP A 5 -8.37 -10.57 6.17
C ASP A 5 -9.02 -9.50 7.07
N GLY A 6 -8.22 -8.82 7.90
CA GLY A 6 -8.71 -7.74 8.75
C GLY A 6 -9.33 -6.59 7.95
N THR A 7 -8.68 -6.17 6.86
CA THR A 7 -9.19 -5.10 5.99
C THR A 7 -10.50 -5.49 5.32
N ILE A 8 -10.59 -6.71 4.81
CA ILE A 8 -11.81 -7.19 4.14
C ILE A 8 -12.95 -7.36 5.14
N ASN A 9 -12.67 -7.98 6.28
CA ASN A 9 -13.67 -8.27 7.32
C ASN A 9 -14.20 -6.99 7.99
N SER A 10 -13.40 -5.93 8.09
CA SER A 10 -13.83 -4.63 8.63
C SER A 10 -14.93 -3.96 7.79
N LYS A 11 -15.03 -4.31 6.51
CA LYS A 11 -15.93 -3.66 5.52
C LYS A 11 -15.76 -2.14 5.40
N ALA A 12 -14.68 -1.57 5.94
CA ALA A 12 -14.46 -0.12 5.97
C ALA A 12 -14.54 0.51 4.57
N TYR A 13 -13.80 -0.03 3.60
CA TYR A 13 -13.84 0.47 2.21
C TYR A 13 -15.23 0.33 1.57
N SER A 14 -15.87 -0.83 1.71
CA SER A 14 -17.18 -1.05 1.08
C SER A 14 -18.26 -0.17 1.68
N SER A 15 -18.20 0.11 2.98
CA SER A 15 -19.11 1.01 3.67
C SER A 15 -18.96 2.45 3.17
N VAL A 16 -17.72 2.94 3.08
CA VAL A 16 -17.44 4.30 2.58
C VAL A 16 -17.84 4.43 1.10
N LEU A 17 -17.44 3.51 0.24
CA LEU A 17 -17.78 3.56 -1.18
C LEU A 17 -19.29 3.57 -1.42
N LYS A 18 -20.03 2.72 -0.70
CA LYS A 18 -21.50 2.69 -0.79
C LYS A 18 -22.19 3.90 -0.20
N SER A 19 -21.59 4.54 0.82
CA SER A 19 -22.13 5.82 1.34
C SER A 19 -21.96 6.97 0.34
N MET A 20 -20.90 6.95 -0.46
CA MET A 20 -20.64 7.94 -1.51
C MET A 20 -21.50 7.68 -2.76
N ASN A 21 -21.65 6.42 -3.14
CA ASN A 21 -22.48 6.00 -4.26
C ASN A 21 -23.17 4.66 -3.95
N PRO A 22 -24.44 4.65 -3.56
CA PRO A 22 -25.18 3.43 -3.24
C PRO A 22 -25.31 2.44 -4.40
N ALA A 23 -25.16 2.89 -5.66
CA ALA A 23 -25.25 2.03 -6.84
C ALA A 23 -23.97 1.26 -7.13
N VAL A 24 -22.83 1.57 -6.45
CA VAL A 24 -21.58 0.87 -6.70
C VAL A 24 -21.63 -0.56 -6.15
N GLU A 25 -21.24 -1.52 -6.98
CA GLU A 25 -21.01 -2.88 -6.53
C GLU A 25 -19.57 -3.02 -6.01
N VAL A 26 -19.42 -3.55 -4.79
CA VAL A 26 -18.11 -3.69 -4.15
C VAL A 26 -17.87 -5.15 -3.79
N PHE A 27 -16.87 -5.74 -4.43
CA PHE A 27 -16.40 -7.09 -4.16
C PHE A 27 -15.09 -7.03 -3.39
N GLY A 28 -14.99 -7.77 -2.28
CA GLY A 28 -13.79 -7.85 -1.45
C GLY A 28 -13.15 -9.24 -1.54
N LYS A 29 -11.82 -9.27 -1.72
CA LYS A 29 -11.04 -10.52 -1.69
C LYS A 29 -9.86 -10.37 -0.75
N ALA A 30 -9.79 -11.21 0.27
CA ALA A 30 -8.61 -11.32 1.12
C ALA A 30 -7.48 -12.04 0.39
N CYS A 31 -6.26 -11.49 0.49
CA CYS A 31 -5.06 -12.00 -0.16
C CYS A 31 -3.91 -12.13 0.86
N PRO A 32 -4.05 -13.00 1.88
CA PRO A 32 -3.14 -13.04 3.03
C PRO A 32 -1.68 -13.37 2.66
N LEU A 33 -1.42 -14.13 1.60
CA LEU A 33 -0.06 -14.49 1.20
C LEU A 33 0.70 -13.37 0.51
N PHE A 34 0.05 -12.30 0.05
CA PHE A 34 0.76 -11.21 -0.62
C PHE A 34 1.73 -10.47 0.32
N VAL A 35 1.39 -10.32 1.60
CA VAL A 35 2.27 -9.66 2.57
C VAL A 35 3.57 -10.45 2.76
N PRO A 36 3.54 -11.75 3.14
CA PRO A 36 4.78 -12.52 3.29
C PRO A 36 5.59 -12.63 1.99
N LEU A 37 4.97 -12.77 0.82
CA LEU A 37 5.70 -12.80 -0.45
C LEU A 37 6.46 -11.49 -0.71
N VAL A 38 5.85 -10.36 -0.39
CA VAL A 38 6.48 -9.03 -0.51
C VAL A 38 7.61 -8.88 0.50
N GLU A 39 7.41 -9.27 1.76
CA GLU A 39 8.42 -9.17 2.82
C GLU A 39 9.64 -10.06 2.58
N GLU A 40 9.46 -11.21 1.89
CA GLU A 40 10.54 -12.09 1.44
C GLU A 40 11.20 -11.63 0.12
N GLY A 41 10.77 -10.49 -0.45
CA GLY A 41 11.34 -9.93 -1.66
C GLY A 41 10.94 -10.62 -2.97
N LEU A 42 9.95 -11.51 -2.94
CA LEU A 42 9.47 -12.28 -4.10
C LEU A 42 8.55 -11.44 -5.02
N LEU A 43 8.99 -10.21 -5.36
CA LEU A 43 8.15 -9.23 -6.06
C LEU A 43 7.86 -9.60 -7.52
N HIS A 44 8.80 -10.28 -8.18
CA HIS A 44 8.75 -10.66 -9.60
C HIS A 44 8.93 -12.16 -9.78
N ASP A 45 8.50 -12.94 -8.79
CA ASP A 45 8.65 -14.39 -8.76
C ASP A 45 7.42 -15.09 -9.33
N THR A 46 7.65 -16.25 -9.95
CA THR A 46 6.57 -17.08 -10.50
C THR A 46 5.59 -17.57 -9.44
N VAL A 47 6.05 -17.76 -8.20
CA VAL A 47 5.19 -18.09 -7.06
C VAL A 47 4.21 -16.96 -6.80
N THR A 48 4.66 -15.71 -6.86
CA THR A 48 3.81 -14.54 -6.67
C THR A 48 2.79 -14.40 -7.81
N ASP A 49 3.20 -14.66 -9.05
CA ASP A 49 2.30 -14.68 -10.21
C ASP A 49 1.22 -15.79 -10.06
N GLU A 50 1.59 -16.97 -9.61
CA GLU A 50 0.65 -18.08 -9.37
C GLU A 50 -0.36 -17.74 -8.27
N ILE A 51 0.10 -17.21 -7.13
CA ILE A 51 -0.76 -16.81 -6.02
C ILE A 51 -1.70 -15.66 -6.44
N ALA A 52 -1.19 -14.70 -7.21
CA ALA A 52 -2.00 -13.63 -7.76
C ALA A 52 -3.12 -14.17 -8.66
N SER A 53 -2.78 -15.08 -9.56
CA SER A 53 -3.76 -15.75 -10.44
C SER A 53 -4.89 -16.42 -9.63
N ARG A 54 -4.52 -17.18 -8.60
CA ARG A 54 -5.49 -17.88 -7.74
C ARG A 54 -6.40 -16.92 -6.97
N TYR A 55 -5.83 -15.85 -6.40
CA TYR A 55 -6.62 -14.89 -5.64
C TYR A 55 -7.52 -14.02 -6.49
N LEU A 56 -7.02 -13.59 -7.65
CA LEU A 56 -7.70 -12.58 -8.46
C LEU A 56 -8.69 -13.16 -9.48
N SER A 57 -8.62 -14.47 -9.77
CA SER A 57 -9.56 -15.13 -10.69
C SER A 57 -11.03 -14.84 -10.36
N VAL A 58 -11.39 -14.92 -9.07
CA VAL A 58 -12.77 -14.67 -8.63
C VAL A 58 -13.24 -13.22 -8.85
N LEU A 59 -12.31 -12.25 -8.89
CA LEU A 59 -12.63 -10.87 -9.21
C LEU A 59 -12.73 -10.63 -10.71
N LYS A 60 -11.92 -11.32 -11.51
CA LYS A 60 -12.03 -11.32 -12.98
C LYS A 60 -13.40 -11.82 -13.44
N GLU A 61 -13.92 -12.88 -12.82
CA GLU A 61 -15.26 -13.42 -13.08
C GLU A 61 -16.39 -12.43 -12.76
N LYS A 62 -16.10 -11.40 -11.94
CA LYS A 62 -17.05 -10.32 -11.61
C LYS A 62 -16.98 -9.13 -12.58
N TYR A 63 -16.11 -9.19 -13.59
CA TYR A 63 -15.94 -8.12 -14.58
C TYR A 63 -15.78 -6.73 -13.96
N ILE A 64 -14.96 -6.66 -12.90
CA ILE A 64 -14.68 -5.38 -12.23
C ILE A 64 -13.90 -4.45 -13.16
N ASP A 65 -14.17 -3.16 -13.09
CA ASP A 65 -13.46 -2.08 -13.81
C ASP A 65 -12.35 -1.45 -12.98
N THR A 66 -12.46 -1.54 -11.67
CA THR A 66 -11.54 -0.88 -10.72
C THR A 66 -11.14 -1.83 -9.61
N LEU A 67 -9.84 -1.89 -9.31
CA LEU A 67 -9.28 -2.69 -8.22
C LEU A 67 -8.51 -1.82 -7.23
N VAL A 68 -9.05 -1.65 -6.03
CA VAL A 68 -8.38 -0.95 -4.92
C VAL A 68 -7.43 -1.91 -4.20
N MET A 69 -6.15 -1.52 -4.10
CA MET A 69 -5.09 -2.24 -3.38
C MET A 69 -5.08 -1.81 -1.90
N GLY A 70 -5.96 -2.41 -1.09
CA GLY A 70 -6.24 -2.04 0.30
C GLY A 70 -5.22 -2.56 1.33
N CYS A 71 -3.94 -2.61 0.95
CA CYS A 71 -2.83 -2.96 1.82
C CYS A 71 -1.57 -2.22 1.37
N THR A 72 -0.74 -1.76 2.30
CA THR A 72 0.48 -1.00 2.02
C THR A 72 1.54 -1.80 1.26
N HIS A 73 1.52 -3.12 1.34
CA HIS A 73 2.44 -4.02 0.64
C HIS A 73 2.07 -4.24 -0.84
N TYR A 74 0.79 -4.22 -1.18
CA TYR A 74 0.32 -4.62 -2.51
C TYR A 74 0.80 -3.73 -3.66
N PRO A 75 1.02 -2.41 -3.49
CA PRO A 75 1.62 -1.60 -4.53
C PRO A 75 3.01 -2.07 -4.98
N LEU A 76 3.76 -2.81 -4.15
CA LEU A 76 5.08 -3.36 -4.48
C LEU A 76 5.01 -4.51 -5.50
N ILE A 77 3.88 -5.21 -5.56
CA ILE A 77 3.59 -6.24 -6.58
C ILE A 77 2.55 -5.76 -7.61
N ARG A 78 2.44 -4.43 -7.79
CA ARG A 78 1.48 -3.82 -8.72
C ARG A 78 1.58 -4.39 -10.14
N SER A 79 2.80 -4.64 -10.62
CA SER A 79 3.02 -5.20 -11.97
C SER A 79 2.42 -6.60 -12.13
N THR A 80 2.58 -7.46 -11.14
CA THR A 80 1.97 -8.80 -11.09
C THR A 80 0.44 -8.72 -11.03
N ILE A 81 -0.11 -7.85 -10.19
CA ILE A 81 -1.56 -7.62 -10.10
C ILE A 81 -2.11 -7.11 -11.44
N ALA A 82 -1.42 -6.13 -12.06
CA ALA A 82 -1.83 -5.58 -13.35
C ALA A 82 -1.86 -6.65 -14.46
N ARG A 83 -0.76 -7.42 -14.61
CA ARG A 83 -0.72 -8.52 -15.59
C ARG A 83 -1.85 -9.54 -15.38
N THR A 84 -2.16 -9.86 -14.11
CA THR A 84 -3.20 -10.84 -13.79
C THR A 84 -4.60 -10.29 -14.09
N MET A 85 -4.87 -9.03 -13.79
CA MET A 85 -6.20 -8.43 -13.99
C MET A 85 -6.46 -8.04 -15.44
N GLY A 86 -5.42 -7.62 -16.17
CA GLY A 86 -5.52 -7.10 -17.53
C GLY A 86 -5.66 -5.57 -17.58
N ASP A 87 -5.50 -5.02 -18.79
CA ASP A 87 -5.39 -3.57 -19.02
C ASP A 87 -6.70 -2.81 -18.83
N GLU A 88 -7.84 -3.51 -18.88
CA GLU A 88 -9.18 -2.91 -18.70
C GLU A 88 -9.50 -2.59 -17.23
N VAL A 89 -8.66 -3.04 -16.28
CA VAL A 89 -8.90 -2.84 -14.84
C VAL A 89 -8.00 -1.73 -14.30
N THR A 90 -8.61 -0.65 -13.85
CA THR A 90 -7.90 0.45 -13.19
C THR A 90 -7.43 0.04 -11.79
N LEU A 91 -6.12 0.09 -11.54
CA LEU A 91 -5.54 -0.18 -10.22
C LEU A 91 -5.42 1.11 -9.41
N VAL A 92 -6.07 1.15 -8.26
CA VAL A 92 -6.01 2.27 -7.32
C VAL A 92 -5.08 1.95 -6.15
N ASN A 93 -4.12 2.85 -5.91
CA ASN A 93 -3.21 2.79 -4.77
C ASN A 93 -3.64 3.83 -3.71
N PRO A 94 -4.31 3.44 -2.62
CA PRO A 94 -4.79 4.38 -1.61
C PRO A 94 -3.67 5.19 -0.94
N ALA A 95 -2.47 4.62 -0.80
CA ALA A 95 -1.33 5.34 -0.23
C ALA A 95 -0.89 6.51 -1.13
N TYR A 96 -0.85 6.30 -2.44
CA TYR A 96 -0.55 7.37 -3.40
C TYR A 96 -1.63 8.46 -3.38
N GLU A 97 -2.91 8.09 -3.41
CA GLU A 97 -4.02 9.03 -3.37
C GLU A 97 -4.02 9.85 -2.07
N THR A 98 -3.73 9.20 -0.93
CA THR A 98 -3.59 9.88 0.37
C THR A 98 -2.43 10.88 0.35
N ALA A 99 -1.28 10.52 -0.22
CA ALA A 99 -0.13 11.41 -0.33
C ALA A 99 -0.45 12.64 -1.22
N VAL A 100 -1.19 12.45 -2.31
CA VAL A 100 -1.67 13.55 -3.18
C VAL A 100 -2.61 14.49 -2.40
N GLN A 101 -3.54 13.94 -1.63
CA GLN A 101 -4.45 14.73 -0.81
C GLN A 101 -3.70 15.49 0.30
N LEU A 102 -2.75 14.82 0.97
CA LEU A 102 -1.91 15.47 1.99
C LEU A 102 -1.13 16.65 1.40
N ARG A 103 -0.51 16.47 0.24
CA ARG A 103 0.19 17.57 -0.45
C ARG A 103 -0.75 18.74 -0.74
N THR A 104 -1.95 18.46 -1.21
CA THR A 104 -2.96 19.50 -1.50
C THR A 104 -3.35 20.24 -0.22
N LEU A 105 -3.55 19.52 0.88
CA LEU A 105 -3.86 20.10 2.17
C LEU A 105 -2.73 21.00 2.70
N LEU A 106 -1.49 20.50 2.68
CA LEU A 106 -0.32 21.28 3.12
C LEU A 106 -0.15 22.57 2.33
N ARG A 107 -0.35 22.52 1.00
CA ARG A 107 -0.33 23.71 0.15
C ARG A 107 -1.42 24.71 0.50
N SER A 108 -2.63 24.23 0.75
CA SER A 108 -3.75 25.11 1.15
C SER A 108 -3.55 25.79 2.51
N MET A 109 -2.69 25.20 3.36
CA MET A 109 -2.31 25.72 4.67
C MET A 109 -0.99 26.50 4.67
N GLU A 110 -0.36 26.68 3.49
CA GLU A 110 0.97 27.30 3.32
C GLU A 110 2.06 26.59 4.19
N MET A 111 1.94 25.27 4.32
CA MET A 111 2.84 24.40 5.09
C MET A 111 3.69 23.48 4.21
N ASP A 112 3.59 23.57 2.89
CA ASP A 112 4.44 22.80 1.99
C ASP A 112 5.87 23.37 1.97
N CYS A 113 6.85 22.50 1.82
CA CYS A 113 8.24 22.87 1.72
C CYS A 113 8.54 23.22 0.26
N ASP A 114 9.00 24.42 -0.02
CA ASP A 114 9.62 24.78 -1.29
C ASP A 114 10.93 23.97 -1.40
N GLY A 115 10.97 23.02 -2.32
CA GLY A 115 11.95 21.94 -2.42
C GLY A 115 13.44 22.30 -2.56
N ASP A 116 13.81 23.58 -2.43
CA ASP A 116 15.15 24.12 -2.69
C ASP A 116 16.09 24.21 -1.48
N GLN A 117 15.69 23.70 -0.31
CA GLN A 117 16.64 23.58 0.78
C GLN A 117 17.50 22.34 0.60
N GLU A 118 18.81 22.52 0.42
CA GLU A 118 19.84 21.47 0.48
C GLU A 118 19.95 20.87 1.91
N VAL A 119 18.87 20.27 2.38
CA VAL A 119 18.89 19.51 3.63
C VAL A 119 19.41 18.11 3.32
N ARG A 120 20.38 17.63 4.08
CA ARG A 120 20.90 16.26 3.93
C ARG A 120 19.76 15.24 4.07
N VAL A 121 19.80 14.18 3.27
CA VAL A 121 18.74 13.15 3.28
C VAL A 121 18.55 12.56 4.69
N GLU A 122 19.63 12.41 5.45
CA GLU A 122 19.61 11.92 6.83
C GLU A 122 18.87 12.87 7.80
N GLU A 123 18.84 14.16 7.52
CA GLU A 123 18.16 15.19 8.31
C GLU A 123 16.71 15.35 7.92
N LYS A 124 16.34 14.93 6.69
CA LYS A 124 14.96 15.01 6.17
C LYS A 124 14.05 13.90 6.68
N TYR A 125 14.61 12.73 6.97
CA TYR A 125 13.81 11.53 7.28
C TYR A 125 14.26 10.92 8.59
N GLN A 126 13.34 10.82 9.53
CA GLN A 126 13.51 10.08 10.78
C GLN A 126 12.45 8.99 10.85
N PHE A 127 12.87 7.78 11.14
CA PHE A 127 12.00 6.61 11.19
C PHE A 127 11.92 6.08 12.61
N TYR A 128 10.72 5.92 13.10
CA TYR A 128 10.43 5.40 14.43
C TYR A 128 9.55 4.16 14.29
N VAL A 129 9.86 3.13 15.06
CA VAL A 129 9.09 1.88 15.11
C VAL A 129 8.86 1.46 16.54
N SER A 130 7.73 0.81 16.78
CA SER A 130 7.38 0.27 18.11
C SER A 130 7.90 -1.14 18.35
N ASP A 131 8.31 -1.84 17.29
CA ASP A 131 8.83 -3.21 17.36
C ASP A 131 9.68 -3.54 16.13
N MET A 132 10.50 -4.61 16.20
CA MET A 132 11.27 -5.21 15.11
C MET A 132 12.06 -4.20 14.25
N ALA A 133 12.77 -3.28 14.86
CA ALA A 133 13.50 -2.20 14.18
C ALA A 133 14.45 -2.69 13.08
N GLU A 134 15.14 -3.83 13.29
CA GLU A 134 16.06 -4.41 12.30
C GLU A 134 15.31 -4.92 11.06
N LYS A 135 14.19 -5.63 11.26
CA LYS A 135 13.34 -6.11 10.16
C LYS A 135 12.76 -4.94 9.36
N PHE A 136 12.28 -3.90 10.04
CA PHE A 136 11.82 -2.68 9.40
C PHE A 136 12.92 -2.01 8.59
N SER A 137 14.13 -1.82 9.17
CA SER A 137 15.24 -1.18 8.48
C SER A 137 15.67 -1.93 7.22
N SER A 138 15.71 -3.27 7.29
CA SER A 138 16.04 -4.12 6.15
C SER A 138 15.02 -3.95 5.02
N PHE A 139 13.74 -4.10 5.34
CA PHE A 139 12.65 -4.01 4.36
C PHE A 139 12.49 -2.58 3.80
N ALA A 140 12.53 -1.57 4.67
CA ALA A 140 12.42 -0.18 4.26
C ALA A 140 13.63 0.28 3.43
N GLY A 141 14.83 -0.23 3.72
CA GLY A 141 16.02 -0.01 2.90
C GLY A 141 15.90 -0.58 1.48
N PHE A 142 15.16 -1.67 1.32
CA PHE A 142 14.84 -2.23 0.02
C PHE A 142 13.85 -1.36 -0.78
N ILE A 143 12.83 -0.79 -0.12
CA ILE A 143 11.80 0.04 -0.78
C ILE A 143 12.32 1.47 -1.04
N LEU A 144 13.10 2.02 -0.13
CA LEU A 144 13.62 3.39 -0.15
C LEU A 144 15.16 3.38 -0.06
N PRO A 145 15.86 2.90 -1.10
CA PRO A 145 17.32 2.78 -1.06
C PRO A 145 18.00 4.10 -0.69
N GLY A 146 18.90 4.04 0.30
CA GLY A 146 19.69 5.19 0.75
C GLY A 146 18.94 6.25 1.56
N LYS A 147 17.64 6.09 1.80
CA LYS A 147 16.83 7.04 2.59
C LYS A 147 16.57 6.59 4.01
N VAL A 148 16.57 5.29 4.28
CA VAL A 148 16.37 4.73 5.62
C VAL A 148 17.73 4.38 6.21
N LYS A 149 18.33 5.29 6.97
CA LYS A 149 19.64 5.09 7.60
C LYS A 149 19.56 4.85 9.11
N ASN A 150 18.64 5.53 9.78
CA ASN A 150 18.49 5.44 11.23
C ASN A 150 17.03 5.15 11.55
N THR A 151 16.78 3.97 12.10
CA THR A 151 15.48 3.59 12.65
C THR A 151 15.59 3.54 14.17
N MET A 152 14.71 4.25 14.85
CA MET A 152 14.68 4.32 16.32
C MET A 152 13.50 3.51 16.86
N LEU A 153 13.78 2.62 17.81
CA LEU A 153 12.73 1.93 18.56
C LEU A 153 12.16 2.89 19.60
N ILE A 154 10.85 3.03 19.61
CA ILE A 154 10.13 3.82 20.59
C ILE A 154 9.11 2.96 21.34
N ASP A 155 8.93 3.26 22.61
CA ASP A 155 7.92 2.65 23.46
C ASP A 155 6.65 3.52 23.38
N ILE A 156 5.67 3.06 22.59
CA ILE A 156 4.40 3.81 22.38
C ILE A 156 3.52 3.85 23.63
N GLU A 157 3.77 2.98 24.63
CA GLU A 157 3.01 2.99 25.89
C GLU A 157 3.40 4.15 26.82
N LYS A 158 4.49 4.87 26.48
CA LYS A 158 4.94 6.06 27.22
C LYS A 158 4.32 7.37 26.73
N TYR A 159 3.53 7.32 25.68
CA TYR A 159 2.83 8.44 25.07
C TYR A 159 1.32 8.26 25.17
#